data_8e6d6e0e92c12f63f5c8458f904f7f16
#
_entry.id   8e6d6e0e92c12f63f5c8458f904f7f16
#
_cell.length_a   1.000
_cell.length_b   1.000
_cell.length_c   1.000
_cell.angle_alpha   90.00
_cell.angle_beta   90.00
_cell.angle_gamma   90.00
#
_symmetry.space_group_name_H-M   'P 1'
#
loop_
_entity.id
_entity.type
_entity.pdbx_description
1 polymer ?
#
loop_
_entity_poly.entity_id
_entity_poly.type
_entity_poly.pdbx_seq_one_letter_code
_entity_poly.pdbx_strand_id
1 'polypeptide(L)'
;MTGNSYYFRKIHSLLGVIPVGFFLIEHLLTNYEATKGHAAFVDQINWLNGLPLVLLLEIFGIWLPLLYHAVYGLYVAYQARNNVSSYGYFRNQMFLLQRVTGVITFLFVAWHFFETRLQVALGNVGHGDLGMTMHDIATNPVMFTIYVIGTVSAAFHFCNGMWSFLVSWGITIGPRAQRFSSYIWMALFVVMAVMFIMSLTAFTDPQFQQLPAEAHTGH
;
A
#
# COMPACT_ATOMS: atom_id res chain seq x y z
N MET A 1 -25.77 -1.58 18.92
CA MET A 1 -24.41 -1.05 18.78
C MET A 1 -24.34 0.23 19.61
N THR A 2 -23.43 0.34 20.54
CA THR A 2 -23.21 1.56 21.30
C THR A 2 -22.72 2.67 20.35
N GLY A 3 -23.14 3.93 20.54
CA GLY A 3 -22.79 5.04 19.62
C GLY A 3 -21.30 5.19 19.33
N ASN A 4 -20.45 4.80 20.25
CA ASN A 4 -18.98 4.83 20.09
C ASN A 4 -18.49 3.90 18.96
N SER A 5 -19.12 2.72 18.73
CA SER A 5 -18.71 1.81 17.64
C SER A 5 -18.90 2.40 16.25
N TYR A 6 -19.87 3.30 16.05
CA TYR A 6 -20.09 4.00 14.80
C TYR A 6 -18.93 4.95 14.48
N TYR A 7 -18.54 5.79 15.43
CA TYR A 7 -17.47 6.77 15.24
C TYR A 7 -16.12 6.11 14.99
N PHE A 8 -15.76 5.06 15.74
CA PHE A 8 -14.51 4.32 15.51
C PHE A 8 -14.43 3.70 14.12
N ARG A 9 -15.55 3.14 13.61
CA ARG A 9 -15.60 2.62 12.23
C ARG A 9 -15.44 3.73 11.19
N LYS A 10 -16.02 4.91 11.42
CA LYS A 10 -15.87 6.07 10.54
C LYS A 10 -14.44 6.59 10.52
N ILE A 11 -13.82 6.73 11.69
CA ILE A 11 -12.40 7.12 11.79
C ILE A 11 -11.51 6.09 11.09
N HIS A 12 -11.71 4.79 11.33
CA HIS A 12 -10.97 3.73 10.67
C HIS A 12 -11.05 3.85 9.14
N SER A 13 -12.25 4.02 8.59
CA SER A 13 -12.41 4.15 7.14
C SER A 13 -11.81 5.45 6.59
N LEU A 14 -11.91 6.55 7.34
CA LEU A 14 -11.34 7.85 6.95
C LEU A 14 -9.82 7.80 6.91
N LEU A 15 -9.18 7.28 7.95
CA LEU A 15 -7.73 7.17 8.04
C LEU A 15 -7.14 6.24 6.98
N GLY A 16 -7.87 5.18 6.63
CA GLY A 16 -7.47 4.28 5.55
C GLY A 16 -7.56 4.89 4.15
N VAL A 17 -8.41 5.93 3.98
CA VAL A 17 -8.59 6.59 2.67
C VAL A 17 -7.69 7.82 2.57
N ILE A 18 -7.80 8.78 3.50
CA ILE A 18 -7.12 10.06 3.32
C ILE A 18 -5.62 9.96 3.57
N PRO A 19 -5.08 9.69 4.75
CA PRO A 19 -3.62 9.65 4.83
C PRO A 19 -3.03 8.36 4.26
N VAL A 20 -3.52 7.19 4.64
CA VAL A 20 -2.92 5.90 4.23
C VAL A 20 -3.12 5.63 2.74
N GLY A 21 -4.29 5.95 2.18
CA GLY A 21 -4.55 5.79 0.75
C GLY A 21 -3.74 6.76 -0.12
N PHE A 22 -3.56 8.01 0.31
CA PHE A 22 -2.67 8.95 -0.38
C PHE A 22 -1.22 8.48 -0.34
N PHE A 23 -0.76 8.00 0.81
CA PHE A 23 0.57 7.41 0.93
C PHE A 23 0.75 6.20 0.02
N LEU A 24 -0.23 5.31 -0.08
CA LEU A 24 -0.15 4.14 -0.96
C LEU A 24 0.02 4.55 -2.43
N ILE A 25 -0.71 5.58 -2.88
CA ILE A 25 -0.61 6.10 -4.25
C ILE A 25 0.77 6.74 -4.48
N GLU A 26 1.21 7.60 -3.56
CA GLU A 26 2.53 8.23 -3.61
C GLU A 26 3.63 7.17 -3.64
N HIS A 27 3.57 6.20 -2.75
CA HIS A 27 4.51 5.10 -2.65
C HIS A 27 4.56 4.24 -3.92
N LEU A 28 3.40 3.99 -4.55
CA LEU A 28 3.34 3.33 -5.85
C LEU A 28 4.07 4.15 -6.93
N LEU A 29 3.80 5.44 -7.00
CA LEU A 29 4.41 6.32 -8.01
C LEU A 29 5.93 6.42 -7.81
N THR A 30 6.38 6.55 -6.57
CA THR A 30 7.82 6.54 -6.22
C THR A 30 8.49 5.23 -6.65
N ASN A 31 7.89 4.08 -6.33
CA ASN A 31 8.46 2.79 -6.76
C ASN A 31 8.38 2.59 -8.27
N TYR A 32 7.41 3.20 -8.95
CA TYR A 32 7.30 3.14 -10.40
C TYR A 32 8.45 3.86 -11.12
N GLU A 33 9.12 4.83 -10.48
CA GLU A 33 10.34 5.46 -11.01
C GLU A 33 11.47 4.45 -11.25
N ALA A 34 11.48 3.30 -10.54
CA ALA A 34 12.42 2.22 -10.80
C ALA A 34 12.36 1.69 -12.24
N THR A 35 11.21 1.81 -12.92
CA THR A 35 11.08 1.44 -14.34
C THR A 35 11.91 2.32 -15.29
N LYS A 36 12.35 3.48 -14.80
CA LYS A 36 13.24 4.39 -15.53
C LYS A 36 14.72 4.19 -15.16
N GLY A 37 15.00 3.28 -14.23
CA GLY A 37 16.34 2.93 -13.75
C GLY A 37 16.66 3.42 -12.35
N HIS A 38 17.80 2.95 -11.83
CA HIS A 38 18.23 3.20 -10.44
C HIS A 38 18.34 4.69 -10.11
N ALA A 39 18.94 5.49 -11.01
CA ALA A 39 19.14 6.93 -10.79
C ALA A 39 17.80 7.66 -10.56
N ALA A 40 16.81 7.41 -11.42
CA ALA A 40 15.48 8.03 -11.29
C ALA A 40 14.80 7.67 -9.97
N PHE A 41 14.93 6.41 -9.54
CA PHE A 41 14.40 5.97 -8.24
C PHE A 41 15.08 6.67 -7.07
N VAL A 42 16.42 6.76 -7.08
CA VAL A 42 17.20 7.44 -6.02
C VAL A 42 16.91 8.93 -5.97
N ASP A 43 16.79 9.59 -7.11
CA ASP A 43 16.45 11.01 -7.20
C ASP A 43 15.07 11.28 -6.57
N GLN A 44 14.09 10.42 -6.83
CA GLN A 44 12.76 10.52 -6.21
C GLN A 44 12.80 10.31 -4.69
N ILE A 45 13.56 9.33 -4.22
CA ILE A 45 13.77 9.09 -2.77
C ILE A 45 14.43 10.31 -2.11
N ASN A 46 15.47 10.88 -2.73
CA ASN A 46 16.16 12.05 -2.21
C ASN A 46 15.24 13.28 -2.17
N TRP A 47 14.41 13.47 -3.20
CA TRP A 47 13.42 14.55 -3.22
C TRP A 47 12.43 14.41 -2.04
N LEU A 48 11.89 13.22 -1.78
CA LEU A 48 10.99 12.96 -0.66
C LEU A 48 11.66 13.22 0.69
N ASN A 49 12.88 12.74 0.88
CA ASN A 49 13.63 12.97 2.12
C ASN A 49 14.01 14.44 2.33
N GLY A 50 14.10 15.23 1.26
CA GLY A 50 14.33 16.66 1.31
C GLY A 50 13.11 17.52 1.67
N LEU A 51 11.93 16.91 1.81
CA LEU A 51 10.71 17.64 2.19
C LEU A 51 10.83 18.23 3.60
N PRO A 52 10.36 19.47 3.83
CA PRO A 52 10.37 20.08 5.15
C PRO A 52 9.49 19.24 6.10
N LEU A 53 9.97 19.05 7.33
CA LEU A 53 9.24 18.31 8.37
C LEU A 53 8.87 16.87 7.98
N VAL A 54 9.64 16.22 7.10
CA VAL A 54 9.36 14.87 6.60
C VAL A 54 9.08 13.88 7.74
N LEU A 55 9.82 13.93 8.84
CA LEU A 55 9.59 13.06 9.99
C LEU A 55 8.19 13.27 10.62
N LEU A 56 7.71 14.51 10.70
CA LEU A 56 6.35 14.80 11.20
C LEU A 56 5.30 14.31 10.21
N LEU A 57 5.54 14.47 8.91
CA LEU A 57 4.66 13.93 7.87
C LEU A 57 4.60 12.39 7.95
N GLU A 58 5.73 11.71 8.16
CA GLU A 58 5.76 10.26 8.36
C GLU A 58 4.98 9.85 9.60
N ILE A 59 5.22 10.48 10.76
CA ILE A 59 4.57 10.09 12.02
C ILE A 59 3.06 10.32 11.96
N PHE A 60 2.63 11.53 11.61
CA PHE A 60 1.22 11.92 11.68
C PHE A 60 0.43 11.59 10.39
N GLY A 61 1.10 11.56 9.24
CA GLY A 61 0.49 11.24 7.95
C GLY A 61 0.51 9.75 7.61
N ILE A 62 1.46 8.98 8.14
CA ILE A 62 1.61 7.56 7.78
C ILE A 62 1.48 6.67 9.02
N TRP A 63 2.42 6.74 9.98
CA TRP A 63 2.56 5.73 11.03
C TRP A 63 1.38 5.68 11.99
N LEU A 64 0.93 6.79 12.56
CA LEU A 64 -0.19 6.81 13.48
C LEU A 64 -1.52 6.44 12.80
N PRO A 65 -1.87 7.01 11.61
CA PRO A 65 -3.06 6.58 10.88
C PRO A 65 -3.03 5.10 10.49
N LEU A 66 -1.89 4.62 10.00
CA LEU A 66 -1.72 3.22 9.59
C LEU A 66 -1.86 2.27 10.78
N LEU A 67 -1.23 2.58 11.91
CA LEU A 67 -1.33 1.78 13.13
C LEU A 67 -2.79 1.67 13.61
N TYR A 68 -3.49 2.81 13.69
CA TYR A 68 -4.90 2.80 14.08
C TYR A 68 -5.75 2.02 13.07
N HIS A 69 -5.58 2.28 11.78
CA HIS A 69 -6.31 1.60 10.70
C HIS A 69 -6.09 0.08 10.76
N ALA A 70 -4.85 -0.36 10.89
CA ALA A 70 -4.50 -1.78 10.93
C ALA A 70 -5.04 -2.49 12.17
N VAL A 71 -4.77 -1.95 13.37
CA VAL A 71 -5.19 -2.60 14.64
C VAL A 71 -6.70 -2.64 14.75
N TYR A 72 -7.39 -1.52 14.48
CA TYR A 72 -8.83 -1.50 14.51
C TYR A 72 -9.45 -2.34 13.38
N GLY A 73 -8.79 -2.38 12.21
CA GLY A 73 -9.19 -3.21 11.08
C GLY A 73 -9.15 -4.71 11.40
N LEU A 74 -8.08 -5.18 12.06
CA LEU A 74 -7.99 -6.57 12.55
C LEU A 74 -9.11 -6.90 13.55
N TYR A 75 -9.43 -5.98 14.47
CA TYR A 75 -10.54 -6.14 15.39
C TYR A 75 -11.89 -6.26 14.65
N VAL A 76 -12.12 -5.41 13.62
CA VAL A 76 -13.34 -5.49 12.79
C VAL A 76 -13.38 -6.79 11.98
N ALA A 77 -12.24 -7.24 11.44
CA ALA A 77 -12.14 -8.50 10.71
C ALA A 77 -12.44 -9.71 11.60
N TYR A 78 -11.92 -9.70 12.83
CA TYR A 78 -12.18 -10.76 13.82
C TYR A 78 -13.66 -10.87 14.22
N GLN A 79 -14.35 -9.72 14.39
CA GLN A 79 -15.77 -9.71 14.74
C GLN A 79 -16.70 -10.09 13.59
N ALA A 80 -16.21 -10.09 12.38
CA ALA A 80 -17.04 -10.26 11.20
C ALA A 80 -17.43 -11.73 10.98
N ARG A 81 -18.72 -11.97 10.86
CA ARG A 81 -19.25 -13.29 10.46
C ARG A 81 -19.35 -13.38 8.94
N ASN A 82 -18.85 -14.48 8.40
CA ASN A 82 -18.93 -14.80 6.99
C ASN A 82 -20.22 -15.59 6.72
N ASN A 83 -20.92 -15.25 5.64
CA ASN A 83 -22.13 -15.95 5.19
C ASN A 83 -22.07 -16.30 3.69
N VAL A 84 -20.90 -16.29 3.09
CA VAL A 84 -20.68 -16.53 1.64
C VAL A 84 -21.14 -17.95 1.24
N SER A 85 -21.02 -18.92 2.14
CA SER A 85 -21.50 -20.29 1.90
C SER A 85 -23.02 -20.38 1.70
N SER A 86 -23.78 -19.50 2.39
CA SER A 86 -25.25 -19.45 2.28
C SER A 86 -25.73 -18.44 1.24
N TYR A 87 -24.96 -17.38 1.02
CA TYR A 87 -25.29 -16.27 0.12
C TYR A 87 -24.08 -15.88 -0.74
N GLY A 88 -23.89 -16.56 -1.88
CA GLY A 88 -22.75 -16.37 -2.78
C GLY A 88 -22.83 -15.11 -3.66
N TYR A 89 -23.54 -14.06 -3.25
CA TYR A 89 -23.65 -12.83 -4.01
C TYR A 89 -22.29 -12.13 -4.14
N PHE A 90 -22.05 -11.51 -5.29
CA PHE A 90 -20.80 -10.79 -5.59
C PHE A 90 -20.35 -9.86 -4.44
N ARG A 91 -21.28 -9.10 -3.83
CA ARG A 91 -20.96 -8.20 -2.71
C ARG A 91 -20.49 -8.93 -1.45
N ASN A 92 -21.04 -10.07 -1.14
CA ASN A 92 -20.59 -10.88 -0.01
C ASN A 92 -19.17 -11.41 -0.24
N GLN A 93 -18.85 -11.79 -1.48
CA GLN A 93 -17.49 -12.20 -1.86
C GLN A 93 -16.50 -11.01 -1.72
N MET A 94 -16.89 -9.81 -2.20
CA MET A 94 -16.06 -8.59 -2.04
C MET A 94 -15.83 -8.24 -0.57
N PHE A 95 -16.81 -8.41 0.31
CA PHE A 95 -16.62 -8.22 1.75
C PHE A 95 -15.71 -9.28 2.40
N LEU A 96 -15.76 -10.51 1.95
CA LEU A 96 -14.80 -11.52 2.39
C LEU A 96 -13.39 -11.18 1.93
N LEU A 97 -13.22 -10.89 0.63
CA LEU A 97 -11.93 -10.52 0.06
C LEU A 97 -11.34 -9.27 0.72
N GLN A 98 -12.16 -8.27 1.06
CA GLN A 98 -11.70 -7.08 1.78
C GLN A 98 -11.00 -7.43 3.10
N ARG A 99 -11.50 -8.41 3.82
CA ARG A 99 -10.91 -8.85 5.10
C ARG A 99 -9.67 -9.70 4.89
N VAL A 100 -9.73 -10.64 3.97
CA VAL A 100 -8.60 -11.51 3.64
C VAL A 100 -7.41 -10.67 3.15
N THR A 101 -7.65 -9.78 2.17
CA THR A 101 -6.61 -8.90 1.66
C THR A 101 -6.12 -7.90 2.70
N GLY A 102 -6.99 -7.43 3.61
CA GLY A 102 -6.59 -6.57 4.73
C GLY A 102 -5.61 -7.25 5.68
N VAL A 103 -5.84 -8.52 6.02
CA VAL A 103 -4.90 -9.30 6.86
C VAL A 103 -3.59 -9.56 6.11
N ILE A 104 -3.65 -9.96 4.83
CA ILE A 104 -2.45 -10.17 4.02
C ILE A 104 -1.65 -8.88 3.92
N THR A 105 -2.31 -7.75 3.63
CA THR A 105 -1.68 -6.43 3.56
C THR A 105 -1.02 -6.05 4.88
N PHE A 106 -1.67 -6.29 6.02
CA PHE A 106 -1.10 -6.01 7.34
C PHE A 106 0.21 -6.78 7.57
N LEU A 107 0.20 -8.10 7.32
CA LEU A 107 1.39 -8.95 7.47
C LEU A 107 2.50 -8.52 6.51
N PHE A 108 2.13 -8.26 5.26
CA PHE A 108 3.08 -7.80 4.25
C PHE A 108 3.70 -6.44 4.59
N VAL A 109 2.89 -5.45 4.97
CA VAL A 109 3.38 -4.11 5.32
C VAL A 109 4.28 -4.15 6.55
N ALA A 110 3.94 -4.96 7.57
CA ALA A 110 4.80 -5.17 8.73
C ALA A 110 6.16 -5.76 8.31
N TRP A 111 6.15 -6.82 7.48
CA TRP A 111 7.36 -7.43 6.93
C TRP A 111 8.19 -6.45 6.10
N HIS A 112 7.56 -5.76 5.15
CA HIS A 112 8.19 -4.75 4.31
C HIS A 112 8.84 -3.61 5.12
N PHE A 113 8.16 -3.14 6.16
CA PHE A 113 8.71 -2.15 7.09
C PHE A 113 10.00 -2.64 7.77
N PHE A 114 10.02 -3.90 8.23
CA PHE A 114 11.20 -4.49 8.88
C PHE A 114 12.39 -4.63 7.93
N GLU A 115 12.16 -4.95 6.67
CA GLU A 115 13.23 -5.13 5.68
C GLU A 115 13.75 -3.80 5.10
N THR A 116 12.97 -2.72 5.16
CA THR A 116 13.28 -1.46 4.49
C THR A 116 13.41 -0.29 5.47
N ARG A 117 12.32 0.36 5.82
CA ARG A 117 12.32 1.62 6.60
C ARG A 117 12.93 1.46 7.99
N LEU A 118 12.73 0.33 8.64
CA LEU A 118 13.34 0.05 9.94
C LEU A 118 14.87 -0.07 9.83
N GLN A 119 15.39 -0.70 8.76
CA GLN A 119 16.83 -0.82 8.53
C GLN A 119 17.48 0.56 8.34
N VAL A 120 16.79 1.48 7.65
CA VAL A 120 17.22 2.87 7.54
C VAL A 120 17.19 3.58 8.91
N ALA A 121 16.13 3.40 9.69
CA ALA A 121 16.02 4.02 11.02
C ALA A 121 17.09 3.52 12.02
N LEU A 122 17.53 2.27 11.85
CA LEU A 122 18.61 1.67 12.66
C LEU A 122 20.02 2.01 12.14
N GLY A 123 20.12 2.70 11.00
CA GLY A 123 21.42 3.04 10.39
C GLY A 123 22.12 1.88 9.67
N ASN A 124 21.41 0.76 9.43
CA ASN A 124 21.97 -0.39 8.73
C ASN A 124 21.99 -0.22 7.21
N VAL A 125 21.10 0.64 6.67
CA VAL A 125 20.94 0.93 5.25
C VAL A 125 20.84 2.44 5.07
N GLY A 126 21.56 3.01 4.10
CA GLY A 126 21.40 4.41 3.71
C GLY A 126 20.11 4.65 2.90
N HIS A 127 19.59 5.87 2.91
CA HIS A 127 18.41 6.20 2.09
C HIS A 127 18.67 5.96 0.59
N GLY A 128 19.88 6.27 0.11
CA GLY A 128 20.28 6.03 -1.28
C GLY A 128 20.44 4.55 -1.64
N ASP A 129 20.59 3.67 -0.63
CA ASP A 129 20.81 2.22 -0.83
C ASP A 129 19.51 1.42 -0.87
N LEU A 130 18.37 2.07 -0.63
CA LEU A 130 17.05 1.40 -0.66
C LEU A 130 16.74 0.73 -2.01
N GLY A 131 17.22 1.32 -3.11
CA GLY A 131 17.08 0.71 -4.43
C GLY A 131 17.81 -0.62 -4.54
N MET A 132 19.03 -0.71 -4.01
CA MET A 132 19.81 -1.96 -3.98
C MET A 132 19.19 -2.98 -3.02
N THR A 133 18.72 -2.54 -1.85
CA THR A 133 17.97 -3.40 -0.93
C THR A 133 16.75 -4.02 -1.61
N MET A 134 16.00 -3.23 -2.38
CA MET A 134 14.86 -3.74 -3.14
C MET A 134 15.27 -4.66 -4.28
N HIS A 135 16.40 -4.42 -4.92
CA HIS A 135 16.96 -5.33 -5.93
C HIS A 135 17.29 -6.69 -5.33
N ASP A 136 17.98 -6.74 -4.18
CA ASP A 136 18.32 -7.98 -3.49
C ASP A 136 17.07 -8.76 -3.05
N ILE A 137 16.07 -8.07 -2.54
CA ILE A 137 14.76 -8.65 -2.19
C ILE A 137 14.07 -9.20 -3.44
N ALA A 138 13.97 -8.42 -4.51
CA ALA A 138 13.20 -8.75 -5.70
C ALA A 138 13.85 -9.86 -6.55
N THR A 139 15.18 -10.00 -6.51
CA THR A 139 15.90 -11.08 -7.21
C THR A 139 15.74 -12.44 -6.53
N ASN A 140 15.33 -12.49 -5.27
CA ASN A 140 14.97 -13.74 -4.61
C ASN A 140 13.54 -14.18 -5.05
N PRO A 141 13.35 -15.35 -5.69
CA PRO A 141 12.05 -15.76 -6.23
C PRO A 141 10.94 -15.91 -5.16
N VAL A 142 11.31 -16.32 -3.95
CA VAL A 142 10.35 -16.46 -2.84
C VAL A 142 9.89 -15.08 -2.38
N MET A 143 10.83 -14.16 -2.17
CA MET A 143 10.54 -12.80 -1.77
C MET A 143 9.76 -12.05 -2.84
N PHE A 144 10.15 -12.18 -4.11
CA PHE A 144 9.38 -11.64 -5.24
C PHE A 144 7.91 -12.08 -5.20
N THR A 145 7.67 -13.38 -4.98
CA THR A 145 6.30 -13.91 -4.89
C THR A 145 5.53 -13.32 -3.71
N ILE A 146 6.16 -13.20 -2.54
CA ILE A 146 5.57 -12.56 -1.34
C ILE A 146 5.21 -11.11 -1.63
N TYR A 147 6.11 -10.36 -2.29
CA TYR A 147 5.88 -8.97 -2.64
C TYR A 147 4.77 -8.80 -3.69
N VAL A 148 4.67 -9.69 -4.69
CA VAL A 148 3.55 -9.69 -5.63
C VAL A 148 2.22 -9.92 -4.91
N ILE A 149 2.13 -10.94 -4.05
CA ILE A 149 0.91 -11.23 -3.28
C ILE A 149 0.56 -10.04 -2.36
N GLY A 150 1.54 -9.47 -1.67
CA GLY A 150 1.36 -8.35 -0.75
C GLY A 150 0.89 -7.08 -1.44
N THR A 151 1.57 -6.67 -2.52
CA THR A 151 1.25 -5.44 -3.25
C THR A 151 -0.09 -5.53 -4.00
N VAL A 152 -0.39 -6.68 -4.62
CA VAL A 152 -1.70 -6.91 -5.26
C VAL A 152 -2.82 -6.92 -4.21
N SER A 153 -2.58 -7.53 -3.03
CA SER A 153 -3.54 -7.51 -1.93
C SER A 153 -3.77 -6.08 -1.41
N ALA A 154 -2.72 -5.28 -1.27
CA ALA A 154 -2.82 -3.88 -0.85
C ALA A 154 -3.60 -3.03 -1.85
N ALA A 155 -3.33 -3.18 -3.15
CA ALA A 155 -4.07 -2.50 -4.21
C ALA A 155 -5.56 -2.88 -4.22
N PHE A 156 -5.87 -4.17 -4.07
CA PHE A 156 -7.27 -4.63 -3.99
C PHE A 156 -7.95 -4.10 -2.73
N HIS A 157 -7.30 -4.22 -1.57
CA HIS A 157 -7.83 -3.76 -0.29
C HIS A 157 -8.16 -2.26 -0.34
N PHE A 158 -7.27 -1.45 -0.90
CA PHE A 158 -7.49 -0.02 -1.08
C PHE A 158 -8.66 0.26 -2.03
N CYS A 159 -8.65 -0.28 -3.23
CA CYS A 159 -9.68 0.03 -4.24
C CYS A 159 -11.08 -0.45 -3.83
N ASN A 160 -11.21 -1.67 -3.30
CA ASN A 160 -12.49 -2.16 -2.79
C ASN A 160 -12.89 -1.42 -1.50
N GLY A 161 -11.91 -1.01 -0.67
CA GLY A 161 -12.10 -0.14 0.48
C GLY A 161 -12.65 1.23 0.11
N MET A 162 -12.15 1.85 -0.97
CA MET A 162 -12.67 3.11 -1.53
C MET A 162 -14.12 3.00 -1.95
N TRP A 163 -14.48 1.93 -2.66
CA TRP A 163 -15.89 1.69 -2.96
C TRP A 163 -16.75 1.63 -1.69
N SER A 164 -16.30 0.88 -0.71
CA SER A 164 -16.98 0.70 0.59
C SER A 164 -17.10 2.00 1.36
N PHE A 165 -16.05 2.83 1.34
CA PHE A 165 -16.01 4.16 1.91
C PHE A 165 -17.08 5.05 1.28
N LEU A 166 -17.10 5.19 -0.06
CA LEU A 166 -18.06 6.04 -0.75
C LEU A 166 -19.51 5.66 -0.47
N VAL A 167 -19.80 4.35 -0.38
CA VAL A 167 -21.13 3.84 0.00
C VAL A 167 -21.47 4.18 1.44
N SER A 168 -20.56 3.88 2.37
CA SER A 168 -20.80 4.05 3.80
C SER A 168 -20.88 5.52 4.24
N TRP A 169 -20.26 6.42 3.49
CA TRP A 169 -20.33 7.87 3.72
C TRP A 169 -21.47 8.55 2.97
N GLY A 170 -22.27 7.79 2.22
CA GLY A 170 -23.42 8.31 1.48
C GLY A 170 -23.06 9.16 0.26
N ILE A 171 -21.84 9.00 -0.28
CA ILE A 171 -21.37 9.71 -1.48
C ILE A 171 -21.95 9.03 -2.72
N THR A 172 -21.88 7.70 -2.80
CA THR A 172 -22.52 6.93 -3.87
C THR A 172 -23.87 6.37 -3.39
N ILE A 173 -24.96 7.00 -3.84
CA ILE A 173 -26.33 6.66 -3.45
C ILE A 173 -27.03 5.91 -4.60
N GLY A 174 -27.69 4.81 -4.25
CA GLY A 174 -28.48 4.03 -5.18
C GLY A 174 -27.70 2.97 -5.98
N PRO A 175 -28.40 1.92 -6.47
CA PRO A 175 -27.74 0.74 -7.05
C PRO A 175 -26.92 1.03 -8.31
N ARG A 176 -27.37 1.98 -9.14
CA ARG A 176 -26.66 2.34 -10.39
C ARG A 176 -25.33 3.03 -10.09
N ALA A 177 -25.32 4.03 -9.18
CA ALA A 177 -24.12 4.76 -8.79
C ALA A 177 -23.10 3.81 -8.11
N GLN A 178 -23.56 2.94 -7.22
CA GLN A 178 -22.70 1.96 -6.54
C GLN A 178 -22.10 0.94 -7.53
N ARG A 179 -22.86 0.50 -8.55
CA ARG A 179 -22.36 -0.40 -9.59
C ARG A 179 -21.29 0.29 -10.44
N PHE A 180 -21.57 1.51 -10.91
CA PHE A 180 -20.62 2.30 -11.70
C PHE A 180 -19.33 2.58 -10.92
N SER A 181 -19.44 3.04 -9.68
CA SER A 181 -18.30 3.23 -8.77
C SER A 181 -17.48 1.94 -8.60
N SER A 182 -18.14 0.77 -8.52
CA SER A 182 -17.44 -0.51 -8.45
C SER A 182 -16.56 -0.79 -9.67
N TYR A 183 -17.05 -0.48 -10.87
CA TYR A 183 -16.25 -0.67 -12.09
C TYR A 183 -15.03 0.26 -12.13
N ILE A 184 -15.19 1.51 -11.72
CA ILE A 184 -14.07 2.47 -11.65
C ILE A 184 -12.99 1.96 -10.70
N TRP A 185 -13.38 1.55 -9.48
CA TRP A 185 -12.41 1.10 -8.49
C TRP A 185 -11.75 -0.24 -8.85
N MET A 186 -12.47 -1.14 -9.52
CA MET A 186 -11.86 -2.38 -10.02
C MET A 186 -10.94 -2.12 -11.22
N ALA A 187 -11.24 -1.17 -12.09
CA ALA A 187 -10.32 -0.75 -13.13
C ALA A 187 -9.04 -0.13 -12.54
N LEU A 188 -9.18 0.75 -11.54
CA LEU A 188 -8.03 1.33 -10.83
C LEU A 188 -7.20 0.26 -10.12
N PHE A 189 -7.84 -0.74 -9.50
CA PHE A 189 -7.13 -1.89 -8.92
C PHE A 189 -6.24 -2.59 -9.95
N VAL A 190 -6.75 -2.87 -11.15
CA VAL A 190 -5.95 -3.50 -12.21
C VAL A 190 -4.76 -2.62 -12.59
N VAL A 191 -4.97 -1.32 -12.77
CA VAL A 191 -3.89 -0.38 -13.09
C VAL A 191 -2.82 -0.38 -11.99
N MET A 192 -3.22 -0.23 -10.72
CA MET A 192 -2.28 -0.23 -9.60
C MET A 192 -1.53 -1.56 -9.47
N ALA A 193 -2.21 -2.68 -9.62
CA ALA A 193 -1.59 -4.01 -9.56
C ALA A 193 -0.52 -4.19 -10.66
N VAL A 194 -0.85 -3.78 -11.89
CA VAL A 194 0.10 -3.81 -13.01
C VAL A 194 1.31 -2.91 -12.71
N MET A 195 1.10 -1.69 -12.23
CA MET A 195 2.19 -0.76 -11.90
C MET A 195 3.08 -1.32 -10.78
N PHE A 196 2.53 -1.92 -9.73
CA PHE A 196 3.32 -2.59 -8.69
C PHE A 196 4.16 -3.74 -9.23
N ILE A 197 3.58 -4.58 -10.09
CA ILE A 197 4.31 -5.70 -10.71
C ILE A 197 5.42 -5.16 -11.63
N MET A 198 5.17 -4.12 -12.41
CA MET A 198 6.19 -3.47 -13.25
C MET A 198 7.33 -2.91 -12.40
N SER A 199 7.04 -2.23 -11.29
CA SER A 199 8.05 -1.74 -10.35
C SER A 199 8.90 -2.88 -9.78
N LEU A 200 8.27 -3.94 -9.29
CA LEU A 200 8.98 -5.12 -8.77
C LEU A 200 9.85 -5.78 -9.82
N THR A 201 9.36 -5.89 -11.06
CA THR A 201 10.14 -6.44 -12.18
C THR A 201 11.32 -5.55 -12.54
N ALA A 202 11.15 -4.22 -12.49
CA ALA A 202 12.26 -3.29 -12.75
C ALA A 202 13.40 -3.46 -11.74
N PHE A 203 13.11 -3.71 -10.46
CA PHE A 203 14.14 -4.00 -9.46
C PHE A 203 14.90 -5.31 -9.74
N THR A 204 14.35 -6.27 -10.52
CA THR A 204 15.08 -7.49 -10.89
C THR A 204 16.03 -7.33 -12.06
N ASP A 205 16.01 -6.18 -12.77
CA ASP A 205 16.89 -5.95 -13.92
C ASP A 205 18.36 -5.92 -13.46
N PRO A 206 19.26 -6.71 -14.07
CA PRO A 206 20.70 -6.65 -13.80
C PRO A 206 21.31 -5.27 -14.05
N GLN A 207 20.75 -4.49 -14.96
CA GLN A 207 21.19 -3.11 -15.22
C GLN A 207 20.79 -2.14 -14.11
N PHE A 208 19.83 -2.50 -13.25
CA PHE A 208 19.46 -1.69 -12.10
C PHE A 208 20.64 -1.47 -11.13
N GLN A 209 21.60 -2.39 -11.09
CA GLN A 209 22.83 -2.28 -10.28
C GLN A 209 23.87 -1.33 -10.85
N GLN A 210 23.78 -0.96 -12.13
CA GLN A 210 24.77 -0.08 -12.76
C GLN A 210 24.54 1.37 -12.34
N LEU A 211 25.14 1.77 -11.22
CA LEU A 211 25.33 3.18 -10.90
C LEU A 211 26.21 3.81 -11.99
N PRO A 212 25.88 5.00 -12.49
CA PRO A 212 26.85 5.78 -13.25
C PRO A 212 28.12 5.94 -12.40
N ALA A 213 29.27 5.62 -12.94
CA ALA A 213 30.56 5.61 -12.23
C ALA A 213 31.01 6.99 -11.70
N GLU A 214 30.18 8.03 -11.78
CA GLU A 214 30.55 9.43 -11.48
C GLU A 214 29.86 10.08 -10.27
N ALA A 215 29.10 9.36 -9.44
CA ALA A 215 28.38 9.98 -8.34
C ALA A 215 29.17 10.06 -6.99
N HIS A 216 30.45 9.66 -6.96
CA HIS A 216 31.25 9.65 -5.73
C HIS A 216 32.45 10.62 -5.71
N THR A 217 32.41 11.72 -6.48
CA THR A 217 33.40 12.79 -6.32
C THR A 217 32.70 14.13 -6.14
N GLY A 218 32.54 14.53 -4.89
CA GLY A 218 32.17 15.92 -4.63
C GLY A 218 31.53 16.22 -3.28
N HIS A 219 32.42 16.39 -2.28
CA HIS A 219 32.28 17.18 -1.02
C HIS A 219 31.25 16.79 0.00
#